data_0edbd8e0f0a39fbd89556dcab652cacc
#
_entry.id   0edbd8e0f0a39fbd89556dcab652cacc
#
_cell.length_a   1.000
_cell.length_b   1.000
_cell.length_c   1.000
_cell.angle_alpha   90.00
_cell.angle_beta   90.00
_cell.angle_gamma   90.00
#
_symmetry.space_group_name_H-M   'P 1'
#
loop_
_entity.id
_entity.type
_entity.pdbx_description
1 polymer ?
#
loop_
_entity_poly.entity_id
_entity_poly.type
_entity_poly.pdbx_seq_one_letter_code
_entity_poly.pdbx_strand_id
1 'polypeptide(L)'
;GVDADAADAATEQTLDDAVLFVKTFSRQTGAVVAMTGAIDLVGDAETCYIIRNGCPEMGKITGTGCMLTAVTAAWCAANPDHPLDAAAAAVAAMGLCGELAHARAQAAGGGTGTLRMALIDAMSRLDAETLNRGIRIESR
;
A
#
# COMPACT_ATOMS: atom_id res chain seq x y z
N GLY A 1 -3.01 9.69 -10.66
CA GLY A 1 -4.07 9.20 -9.83
C GLY A 1 -5.32 10.01 -10.03
N VAL A 2 -6.44 9.38 -9.96
CA VAL A 2 -7.70 10.10 -9.83
C VAL A 2 -7.71 10.64 -8.41
N ASP A 3 -7.86 11.94 -8.26
CA ASP A 3 -8.00 12.56 -6.95
C ASP A 3 -9.37 12.12 -6.40
N ALA A 4 -9.37 11.08 -5.57
CA ALA A 4 -10.51 10.78 -4.73
C ALA A 4 -10.67 11.93 -3.73
N ASP A 5 -11.90 12.27 -3.39
CA ASP A 5 -12.12 13.27 -2.37
C ASP A 5 -11.47 12.80 -1.06
N ALA A 6 -10.82 13.72 -0.34
CA ALA A 6 -10.23 13.39 0.96
C ALA A 6 -11.25 12.84 1.95
N ALA A 7 -12.54 13.13 1.74
CA ALA A 7 -13.65 12.56 2.48
C ALA A 7 -13.87 11.06 2.24
N ASP A 8 -13.38 10.52 1.11
CA ASP A 8 -13.51 9.09 0.76
C ASP A 8 -12.36 8.23 1.29
N ALA A 9 -11.33 8.85 1.88
CA ALA A 9 -10.21 8.11 2.45
C ALA A 9 -10.65 7.34 3.70
N ALA A 10 -10.19 6.09 3.83
CA ALA A 10 -10.39 5.32 5.04
C ALA A 10 -9.67 5.99 6.22
N THR A 11 -10.40 6.23 7.29
CA THR A 11 -9.92 6.73 8.58
C THR A 11 -10.28 5.74 9.66
N GLU A 12 -9.74 5.88 10.87
CA GLU A 12 -10.11 5.00 11.98
C GLU A 12 -11.63 5.09 12.31
N GLN A 13 -12.27 6.24 12.06
CA GLN A 13 -13.70 6.41 12.28
C GLN A 13 -14.56 5.78 11.18
N THR A 14 -14.07 5.66 9.96
CA THR A 14 -14.80 5.13 8.79
C THR A 14 -14.32 3.74 8.37
N LEU A 15 -13.44 3.12 9.16
CA LEU A 15 -12.76 1.89 8.79
C LEU A 15 -13.72 0.72 8.54
N ASP A 16 -14.73 0.55 9.39
CA ASP A 16 -15.68 -0.55 9.26
C ASP A 16 -16.55 -0.40 7.99
N ASP A 17 -16.95 0.84 7.67
CA ASP A 17 -17.69 1.15 6.44
C ASP A 17 -16.82 0.91 5.20
N ALA A 18 -15.55 1.31 5.27
CA ALA A 18 -14.59 1.09 4.19
C ALA A 18 -14.30 -0.41 3.95
N VAL A 19 -14.15 -1.20 5.02
CA VAL A 19 -14.04 -2.67 4.92
C VAL A 19 -15.28 -3.28 4.29
N LEU A 20 -16.47 -2.86 4.74
CA LEU A 20 -17.74 -3.33 4.16
C LEU A 20 -17.84 -2.97 2.68
N PHE A 21 -17.44 -1.75 2.31
CA PHE A 21 -17.41 -1.32 0.91
C PHE A 21 -16.50 -2.21 0.06
N VAL A 22 -15.24 -2.44 0.49
CA VAL A 22 -14.28 -3.28 -0.23
C VAL A 22 -14.84 -4.70 -0.45
N LYS A 23 -15.36 -5.34 0.61
CA LYS A 23 -15.95 -6.68 0.52
C LYS A 23 -17.17 -6.72 -0.40
N THR A 24 -18.04 -5.73 -0.30
CA THR A 24 -19.25 -5.65 -1.12
C THR A 24 -18.90 -5.44 -2.59
N PHE A 25 -17.97 -4.55 -2.89
CA PHE A 25 -17.53 -4.30 -4.26
C PHE A 25 -16.81 -5.52 -4.86
N SER A 26 -15.96 -6.17 -4.08
CA SER A 26 -15.34 -7.43 -4.49
C SER A 26 -16.37 -8.51 -4.79
N ARG A 27 -17.40 -8.68 -3.95
CA ARG A 27 -18.48 -9.64 -4.17
C ARG A 27 -19.26 -9.39 -5.46
N GLN A 28 -19.44 -8.10 -5.81
CA GLN A 28 -20.15 -7.71 -7.03
C GLN A 28 -19.31 -7.92 -8.30
N THR A 29 -18.01 -7.74 -8.21
CA THR A 29 -17.11 -7.73 -9.38
C THR A 29 -16.31 -9.03 -9.55
N GLY A 30 -16.20 -9.83 -8.50
CA GLY A 30 -15.31 -10.99 -8.46
C GLY A 30 -13.82 -10.66 -8.39
N ALA A 31 -13.47 -9.39 -8.16
CA ALA A 31 -12.08 -8.91 -8.15
C ALA A 31 -11.54 -8.75 -6.73
N VAL A 32 -10.24 -8.93 -6.56
CA VAL A 32 -9.52 -8.39 -5.40
C VAL A 32 -9.46 -6.88 -5.55
N VAL A 33 -9.85 -6.17 -4.51
CA VAL A 33 -9.96 -4.70 -4.48
C VAL A 33 -8.87 -4.13 -3.60
N ALA A 34 -8.08 -3.21 -4.12
CA ALA A 34 -7.13 -2.41 -3.35
C ALA A 34 -7.60 -0.95 -3.31
N MET A 35 -7.94 -0.46 -2.14
CA MET A 35 -8.30 0.92 -1.86
C MET A 35 -7.17 1.55 -1.05
N THR A 36 -6.48 2.52 -1.63
CA THR A 36 -5.30 3.14 -1.02
C THR A 36 -5.57 4.53 -0.49
N GLY A 37 -4.94 4.88 0.64
CA GLY A 37 -5.13 6.15 1.31
C GLY A 37 -4.18 6.35 2.49
N ALA A 38 -4.67 6.94 3.57
CA ALA A 38 -3.94 7.01 4.83
C ALA A 38 -3.89 5.64 5.54
N ILE A 39 -4.93 4.86 5.38
CA ILE A 39 -5.01 3.43 5.72
C ILE A 39 -5.35 2.73 4.41
N ASP A 40 -4.56 1.75 4.03
CA ASP A 40 -4.79 0.98 2.82
C ASP A 40 -5.61 -0.27 3.14
N LEU A 41 -6.54 -0.60 2.26
CA LEU A 41 -7.40 -1.78 2.35
C LEU A 41 -7.20 -2.65 1.11
N VAL A 42 -6.96 -3.93 1.31
CA VAL A 42 -6.91 -4.92 0.22
C VAL A 42 -7.81 -6.08 0.58
N GLY A 43 -8.83 -6.34 -0.21
CA GLY A 43 -9.81 -7.36 0.17
C GLY A 43 -10.45 -8.08 -1.00
N ASP A 44 -10.99 -9.25 -0.69
CA ASP A 44 -11.93 -10.00 -1.49
C ASP A 44 -13.34 -10.00 -0.85
N ALA A 45 -14.22 -10.90 -1.28
CA ALA A 45 -15.58 -11.00 -0.76
C ALA A 45 -15.64 -11.40 0.72
N GLU A 46 -14.63 -12.11 1.23
CA GLU A 46 -14.62 -12.74 2.56
C GLU A 46 -13.61 -12.09 3.52
N THR A 47 -12.45 -11.69 3.02
CA THR A 47 -11.33 -11.17 3.82
C THR A 47 -10.95 -9.77 3.37
N CYS A 48 -10.65 -8.89 4.32
CA CYS A 48 -10.07 -7.58 4.04
C CYS A 48 -8.85 -7.36 4.92
N TYR A 49 -7.70 -7.15 4.28
CA TYR A 49 -6.48 -6.72 4.96
C TYR A 49 -6.47 -5.21 5.14
N ILE A 50 -6.14 -4.77 6.34
CA ILE A 50 -5.96 -3.38 6.73
C ILE A 50 -4.46 -3.15 6.91
N ILE A 51 -3.90 -2.23 6.16
CA ILE A 51 -2.46 -2.00 6.07
C ILE A 51 -2.18 -0.58 6.54
N ARG A 52 -1.28 -0.44 7.52
CA ARG A 52 -0.93 0.86 8.12
C ARG A 52 0.50 1.29 7.82
N ASN A 53 1.12 0.67 6.82
CA ASN A 53 2.41 1.10 6.33
C ASN A 53 2.28 2.32 5.41
N GLY A 54 3.30 3.15 5.43
CA GLY A 54 3.38 4.36 4.63
C GLY A 54 3.59 5.61 5.47
N CYS A 55 3.88 6.70 4.80
CA CYS A 55 4.02 8.01 5.43
C CYS A 55 3.43 9.11 4.52
N PRO A 56 2.95 10.24 5.11
CA PRO A 56 2.34 11.33 4.35
C PRO A 56 3.25 11.92 3.27
N GLU A 57 4.56 11.84 3.47
CA GLU A 57 5.56 12.36 2.54
C GLU A 57 5.55 11.65 1.18
N MET A 58 5.08 10.42 1.12
CA MET A 58 4.91 9.70 -0.16
C MET A 58 3.94 10.42 -1.10
N GLY A 59 2.94 11.12 -0.56
CA GLY A 59 1.99 11.93 -1.32
C GLY A 59 2.63 13.14 -2.01
N LYS A 60 3.84 13.55 -1.58
CA LYS A 60 4.61 14.64 -2.21
C LYS A 60 5.39 14.20 -3.44
N ILE A 61 5.42 12.89 -3.73
CA ILE A 61 6.10 12.31 -4.89
C ILE A 61 5.06 11.96 -5.95
N THR A 62 5.09 12.65 -7.06
CA THR A 62 4.24 12.29 -8.21
C THR A 62 4.57 10.88 -8.72
N GLY A 63 3.56 10.05 -8.87
CA GLY A 63 3.67 8.72 -9.47
C GLY A 63 3.82 7.56 -8.49
N THR A 64 3.76 7.78 -7.17
CA THR A 64 3.79 6.69 -6.17
C THR A 64 2.64 5.71 -6.37
N GLY A 65 1.43 6.18 -6.67
CA GLY A 65 0.29 5.32 -7.00
C GLY A 65 0.52 4.48 -8.26
N CYS A 66 1.08 5.07 -9.32
CA CYS A 66 1.43 4.32 -10.53
C CYS A 66 2.52 3.27 -10.26
N MET A 67 3.51 3.59 -9.45
CA MET A 67 4.53 2.63 -9.02
C MET A 67 3.91 1.49 -8.23
N LEU A 68 3.02 1.79 -7.29
CA LEU A 68 2.29 0.78 -6.52
C LEU A 68 1.50 -0.16 -7.43
N THR A 69 0.77 0.37 -8.41
CA THR A 69 0.03 -0.46 -9.37
C THR A 69 0.94 -1.44 -10.11
N ALA A 70 2.10 -0.97 -10.57
CA ALA A 70 3.08 -1.82 -11.26
C ALA A 70 3.67 -2.90 -10.34
N VAL A 71 4.00 -2.55 -9.10
CA VAL A 71 4.49 -3.50 -8.09
C VAL A 71 3.43 -4.54 -7.77
N THR A 72 2.18 -4.12 -7.53
CA THR A 72 1.05 -5.03 -7.25
C THR A 72 0.83 -6.00 -8.41
N ALA A 73 0.85 -5.51 -9.65
CA ALA A 73 0.70 -6.36 -10.82
C ALA A 73 1.82 -7.41 -10.92
N ALA A 74 3.07 -7.03 -10.67
CA ALA A 74 4.20 -7.94 -10.69
C ALA A 74 4.10 -9.02 -9.60
N TRP A 75 3.69 -8.63 -8.38
CA TRP A 75 3.53 -9.56 -7.25
C TRP A 75 2.37 -10.54 -7.47
N CYS A 76 1.23 -10.06 -7.98
CA CYS A 76 0.11 -10.93 -8.34
C CYS A 76 0.48 -11.89 -9.49
N ALA A 77 1.22 -11.42 -10.49
CA ALA A 77 1.69 -12.28 -11.58
C ALA A 77 2.66 -13.38 -11.10
N ALA A 78 3.48 -13.08 -10.10
CA ALA A 78 4.38 -14.05 -9.48
C ALA A 78 3.66 -15.04 -8.54
N ASN A 79 2.45 -14.72 -8.09
CA ASN A 79 1.67 -15.51 -7.13
C ASN A 79 0.20 -15.65 -7.61
N PRO A 80 -0.04 -16.27 -8.76
CA PRO A 80 -1.36 -16.28 -9.39
C PRO A 80 -2.44 -17.01 -8.58
N ASP A 81 -2.05 -17.97 -7.75
CA ASP A 81 -2.96 -18.75 -6.90
C ASP A 81 -3.35 -18.03 -5.60
N HIS A 82 -2.66 -16.93 -5.27
CA HIS A 82 -2.86 -16.15 -4.02
C HIS A 82 -2.93 -14.64 -4.30
N PRO A 83 -3.82 -14.16 -5.18
CA PRO A 83 -3.82 -12.76 -5.61
C PRO A 83 -4.14 -11.78 -4.48
N LEU A 84 -4.98 -12.17 -3.50
CA LEU A 84 -5.30 -11.33 -2.35
C LEU A 84 -4.06 -11.08 -1.49
N ASP A 85 -3.36 -12.15 -1.10
CA ASP A 85 -2.16 -12.04 -0.25
C ASP A 85 -1.03 -11.30 -0.99
N ALA A 86 -0.87 -11.58 -2.29
CA ALA A 86 0.12 -10.92 -3.12
C ALA A 86 -0.14 -9.41 -3.22
N ALA A 87 -1.38 -9.00 -3.44
CA ALA A 87 -1.76 -7.61 -3.50
C ALA A 87 -1.55 -6.90 -2.15
N ALA A 88 -1.97 -7.53 -1.04
CA ALA A 88 -1.78 -6.99 0.30
C ALA A 88 -0.30 -6.84 0.65
N ALA A 89 0.51 -7.85 0.34
CA ALA A 89 1.95 -7.81 0.58
C ALA A 89 2.64 -6.72 -0.27
N ALA A 90 2.23 -6.53 -1.53
CA ALA A 90 2.76 -5.47 -2.39
C ALA A 90 2.45 -4.06 -1.86
N VAL A 91 1.22 -3.84 -1.38
CA VAL A 91 0.81 -2.57 -0.76
C VAL A 91 1.62 -2.30 0.51
N ALA A 92 1.73 -3.29 1.41
CA ALA A 92 2.52 -3.18 2.63
C ALA A 92 4.01 -2.95 2.34
N ALA A 93 4.57 -3.65 1.36
CA ALA A 93 5.96 -3.48 0.93
C ALA A 93 6.24 -2.06 0.44
N MET A 94 5.35 -1.51 -0.39
CA MET A 94 5.47 -0.14 -0.90
C MET A 94 5.40 0.88 0.23
N GLY A 95 4.46 0.72 1.17
CA GLY A 95 4.33 1.59 2.34
C GLY A 95 5.56 1.54 3.24
N LEU A 96 6.04 0.33 3.57
CA LEU A 96 7.25 0.13 4.37
C LEU A 96 8.47 0.77 3.70
N CYS A 97 8.65 0.57 2.39
CA CYS A 97 9.75 1.19 1.65
C CYS A 97 9.65 2.72 1.67
N GLY A 98 8.43 3.27 1.67
CA GLY A 98 8.19 4.70 1.86
C GLY A 98 8.67 5.22 3.20
N GLU A 99 8.40 4.49 4.29
CA GLU A 99 8.86 4.82 5.64
C GLU A 99 10.40 4.79 5.74
N LEU A 100 11.02 3.73 5.23
CA LEU A 100 12.48 3.58 5.19
C LEU A 100 13.15 4.68 4.36
N ALA A 101 12.55 5.00 3.22
CA ALA A 101 13.02 6.07 2.35
C ALA A 101 12.92 7.44 3.01
N HIS A 102 11.81 7.70 3.71
CA HIS A 102 11.60 8.95 4.43
C HIS A 102 12.65 9.14 5.54
N ALA A 103 12.87 8.11 6.36
CA ALA A 103 13.89 8.14 7.39
C ALA A 103 15.28 8.42 6.82
N ARG A 104 15.64 7.79 5.69
CA ARG A 104 16.91 8.00 5.00
C ARG A 104 17.03 9.42 4.42
N ALA A 105 15.97 9.93 3.81
CA ALA A 105 15.95 11.27 3.25
C ALA A 105 16.09 12.34 4.34
N GLN A 106 15.41 12.16 5.47
CA GLN A 106 15.54 13.05 6.63
C GLN A 106 16.97 13.05 7.18
N ALA A 107 17.55 11.88 7.39
CA ALA A 107 18.93 11.76 7.88
C ALA A 107 19.96 12.44 6.96
N ALA A 108 19.69 12.48 5.66
CA ALA A 108 20.53 13.13 4.66
C ALA A 108 20.23 14.62 4.48
N GLY A 109 19.25 15.19 5.23
CA GLY A 109 18.79 16.58 5.02
C GLY A 109 18.19 16.81 3.62
N GLY A 110 17.67 15.75 2.99
CA GLY A 110 17.16 15.77 1.62
C GLY A 110 15.68 16.15 1.54
N GLY A 111 15.24 16.51 0.33
CA GLY A 111 13.85 16.82 -0.01
C GLY A 111 13.15 15.68 -0.77
N THR A 112 12.09 16.03 -1.53
CA THR A 112 11.29 15.07 -2.30
C THR A 112 12.06 14.30 -3.35
N GLY A 113 13.09 14.89 -3.96
CA GLY A 113 13.98 14.20 -4.90
C GLY A 113 14.77 13.08 -4.22
N THR A 114 15.37 13.35 -3.07
CA THR A 114 16.07 12.36 -2.25
C THR A 114 15.13 11.27 -1.77
N LEU A 115 13.92 11.63 -1.33
CA LEU A 115 12.89 10.68 -0.92
C LEU A 115 12.52 9.74 -2.07
N ARG A 116 12.29 10.27 -3.27
CA ARG A 116 11.96 9.46 -4.45
C ARG A 116 13.06 8.46 -4.79
N MET A 117 14.31 8.91 -4.81
CA MET A 117 15.46 8.04 -5.06
C MET A 117 15.59 6.97 -3.98
N ALA A 118 15.47 7.37 -2.71
CA ALA A 118 15.54 6.44 -1.59
C ALA A 118 14.40 5.41 -1.59
N LEU A 119 13.19 5.76 -2.08
CA LEU A 119 12.07 4.82 -2.25
C LEU A 119 12.40 3.73 -3.27
N ILE A 120 12.94 4.10 -4.43
CA ILE A 120 13.36 3.16 -5.46
C ILE A 120 14.48 2.26 -4.94
N ASP A 121 15.45 2.82 -4.23
CA ASP A 121 16.53 2.08 -3.58
C ASP A 121 16.00 1.08 -2.54
N ALA A 122 15.03 1.51 -1.70
CA ALA A 122 14.43 0.65 -0.68
C ALA A 122 13.69 -0.53 -1.32
N MET A 123 12.89 -0.27 -2.36
CA MET A 123 12.20 -1.33 -3.12
C MET A 123 13.17 -2.33 -3.74
N SER A 124 14.27 -1.85 -4.32
CA SER A 124 15.26 -2.71 -4.98
C SER A 124 16.06 -3.60 -4.01
N ARG A 125 16.07 -3.23 -2.72
CA ARG A 125 16.82 -3.93 -1.67
C ARG A 125 15.93 -4.65 -0.67
N LEU A 126 14.61 -4.59 -0.87
CA LEU A 126 13.66 -5.21 0.05
C LEU A 126 13.87 -6.72 0.08
N ASP A 127 14.10 -7.26 1.25
CA ASP A 127 14.18 -8.68 1.51
C ASP A 127 13.06 -9.15 2.46
N ALA A 128 12.93 -10.47 2.58
CA ALA A 128 11.88 -11.08 3.39
C ALA A 128 12.02 -10.72 4.89
N GLU A 129 13.24 -10.57 5.38
CA GLU A 129 13.48 -10.22 6.80
C GLU A 129 12.99 -8.81 7.10
N THR A 130 13.36 -7.84 6.27
CA THR A 130 12.93 -6.45 6.38
C THR A 130 11.40 -6.35 6.26
N LEU A 131 10.82 -7.05 5.29
CA LEU A 131 9.37 -7.05 5.08
C LEU A 131 8.65 -7.60 6.31
N ASN A 132 9.01 -8.80 6.77
CA ASN A 132 8.34 -9.46 7.90
C ASN A 132 8.44 -8.69 9.22
N ARG A 133 9.53 -7.94 9.41
CA ARG A 133 9.70 -7.12 10.63
C ARG A 133 8.94 -5.81 10.59
N GLY A 134 8.70 -5.27 9.40
CA GLY A 134 8.21 -3.91 9.21
C GLY A 134 6.75 -3.79 8.82
N ILE A 135 6.12 -4.85 8.30
CA ILE A 135 4.72 -4.77 7.86
C ILE A 135 3.76 -4.68 9.04
N ARG A 136 2.71 -3.88 8.87
CA ARG A 136 1.62 -3.69 9.82
C ARG A 136 0.29 -4.01 9.13
N ILE A 137 -0.08 -5.27 9.18
CA ILE A 137 -1.29 -5.81 8.54
C ILE A 137 -2.16 -6.47 9.61
N GLU A 138 -3.45 -6.18 9.60
CA GLU A 138 -4.49 -6.94 10.30
C GLU A 138 -5.52 -7.43 9.29
N SER A 139 -6.25 -8.51 9.61
CA SER A 139 -7.32 -9.04 8.77
C SER A 139 -8.67 -8.91 9.45
N ARG A 140 -9.70 -8.60 8.68
CA ARG A 140 -11.11 -8.60 9.08
C ARG A 140 -12.00 -9.37 8.12
#